data_26a2f2a2b4f6120a99960c01cc58956f
#
_entry.id   26a2f2a2b4f6120a99960c01cc58956f
#
_cell.length_a   1.000
_cell.length_b   1.000
_cell.length_c   1.000
_cell.angle_alpha   90.00
_cell.angle_beta   90.00
_cell.angle_gamma   90.00
#
_symmetry.space_group_name_H-M   'P 1'
#
loop_
_entity.id
_entity.type
_entity.pdbx_description
1 polymer ?
#
loop_
_entity_poly.entity_id
_entity_poly.type
_entity_poly.pdbx_seq_one_letter_code
_entity_poly.pdbx_strand_id
1 'polypeptide(L)' 'MTNQGLIALAAAIAVAFSTFFPALGQGLTAKAAMESIARQPDAAKDIRSSLIISLALMEALTIYGLLIAFMLVSKL' A
#
# COMPACT_ATOMS: atom_id res chain seq x y z
N MET A 1 -16.89 16.41 18.89
CA MET A 1 -17.26 15.66 17.68
C MET A 1 -18.43 14.73 17.99
N THR A 2 -19.31 14.55 17.04
CA THR A 2 -20.39 13.57 17.16
C THR A 2 -19.81 12.15 17.00
N ASN A 3 -20.60 11.14 17.38
CA ASN A 3 -20.21 9.75 17.12
C ASN A 3 -19.99 9.52 15.62
N GLN A 4 -20.84 10.07 14.77
CA GLN A 4 -20.70 9.98 13.34
C GLN A 4 -19.41 10.62 12.86
N GLY A 5 -19.05 11.78 13.43
CA GLY A 5 -17.80 12.45 13.12
C GLY A 5 -16.58 11.63 13.52
N LEU A 6 -16.63 10.97 14.69
CA LEU A 6 -15.55 10.09 15.14
C LEU A 6 -15.40 8.86 14.26
N ILE A 7 -16.51 8.26 13.85
CA ILE A 7 -16.49 7.11 12.94
C ILE A 7 -15.89 7.50 11.59
N ALA A 8 -16.31 8.65 11.06
CA ALA A 8 -15.78 9.14 9.78
C ALA A 8 -14.28 9.41 9.88
N LEU A 9 -13.82 10.02 10.98
CA LEU A 9 -12.41 10.28 11.21
C LEU A 9 -11.61 8.99 11.35
N ALA A 10 -12.16 8.01 12.09
CA ALA A 10 -11.52 6.71 12.25
C ALA A 10 -11.37 5.99 10.91
N ALA A 11 -12.40 6.05 10.05
CA ALA A 11 -12.34 5.45 8.72
C ALA A 11 -11.27 6.14 7.86
N ALA A 12 -11.19 7.47 7.91
CA ALA A 12 -10.19 8.23 7.18
C ALA A 12 -8.78 7.87 7.63
N ILE A 13 -8.56 7.76 8.94
CA ILE A 13 -7.25 7.38 9.48
C ILE A 13 -6.89 5.95 9.08
N ALA A 14 -7.85 5.03 9.16
CA ALA A 14 -7.62 3.64 8.80
C ALA A 14 -7.12 3.51 7.36
N VAL A 15 -7.80 4.14 6.40
CA VAL A 15 -7.40 4.04 5.00
C VAL A 15 -6.15 4.86 4.71
N ALA A 16 -6.00 6.03 5.33
CA ALA A 16 -4.85 6.91 5.09
C ALA A 16 -3.54 6.24 5.53
N PHE A 17 -3.50 5.70 6.75
CA PHE A 17 -2.28 5.06 7.24
C PHE A 17 -2.01 3.72 6.56
N SER A 18 -3.05 2.96 6.25
CA SER A 18 -2.88 1.66 5.59
C SER A 18 -2.43 1.81 4.14
N THR A 19 -2.61 2.98 3.51
CA THR A 19 -2.13 3.24 2.15
C THR A 19 -0.80 3.98 2.15
N PHE A 20 -0.57 4.88 3.12
CA PHE A 20 0.64 5.69 3.14
C PHE A 20 1.91 4.86 3.29
N PHE A 21 1.96 3.99 4.29
CA PHE A 21 3.18 3.23 4.57
C PHE A 21 3.48 2.18 3.50
N PRO A 22 2.51 1.38 3.02
CA PRO A 22 2.78 0.50 1.89
C PRO A 22 3.17 1.24 0.62
N ALA A 23 2.58 2.41 0.36
CA ALA A 23 2.95 3.22 -0.80
C ALA A 23 4.40 3.68 -0.72
N LEU A 24 4.86 4.08 0.47
CA LEU A 24 6.25 4.42 0.68
C LEU A 24 7.16 3.22 0.43
N GLY A 25 6.77 2.05 0.96
CA GLY A 25 7.50 0.81 0.71
C GLY A 25 7.55 0.45 -0.76
N GLN A 26 6.45 0.60 -1.49
CA GLN A 26 6.40 0.37 -2.93
C GLN A 26 7.35 1.29 -3.68
N GLY A 27 7.36 2.56 -3.32
CA GLY A 27 8.26 3.54 -3.94
C GLY A 27 9.73 3.20 -3.73
N LEU A 28 10.11 2.85 -2.51
CA LEU A 28 11.48 2.47 -2.18
C LEU A 28 11.88 1.18 -2.88
N THR A 29 11.00 0.20 -2.91
CA THR A 29 11.25 -1.09 -3.56
C THR A 29 11.41 -0.91 -5.06
N ALA A 30 10.54 -0.12 -5.70
CA ALA A 30 10.60 0.14 -7.13
C ALA A 30 11.89 0.88 -7.50
N LYS A 31 12.29 1.86 -6.68
CA LYS A 31 13.54 2.59 -6.90
C LYS A 31 14.74 1.63 -6.86
N ALA A 32 14.80 0.80 -5.84
CA ALA A 32 15.88 -0.17 -5.69
C ALA A 32 15.91 -1.17 -6.86
N ALA A 33 14.74 -1.62 -7.31
CA ALA A 33 14.63 -2.54 -8.43
C ALA A 33 15.14 -1.90 -9.73
N MET A 34 14.76 -0.66 -9.99
CA MET A 34 15.20 0.06 -11.19
C MET A 34 16.71 0.27 -11.20
N GLU A 35 17.28 0.63 -10.04
CA GLU A 35 18.73 0.79 -9.90
C GLU A 35 19.45 -0.55 -10.11
N SER A 36 18.88 -1.63 -9.62
CA SER A 36 19.46 -2.98 -9.79
C SER A 36 19.43 -3.41 -11.24
N ILE A 37 18.34 -3.13 -11.97
CA ILE A 37 18.26 -3.45 -13.39
C ILE A 37 19.31 -2.66 -14.17
N ALA A 38 19.53 -1.41 -13.81
CA ALA A 38 20.54 -0.56 -14.45
C ALA A 38 21.94 -1.12 -14.27
N ARG A 39 22.22 -1.71 -13.09
CA ARG A 39 23.51 -2.32 -12.81
C ARG A 39 23.65 -3.74 -13.37
N GLN A 40 22.54 -4.45 -13.50
CA GLN A 40 22.51 -5.85 -13.91
C GLN A 40 21.42 -6.07 -14.96
N PRO A 41 21.63 -5.57 -16.19
CA PRO A 41 20.59 -5.69 -17.24
C PRO A 41 20.19 -7.13 -17.53
N ASP A 42 21.13 -8.08 -17.37
CA ASP A 42 20.86 -9.49 -17.63
C ASP A 42 19.89 -10.09 -16.62
N ALA A 43 19.76 -9.49 -15.43
CA ALA A 43 18.84 -9.93 -14.39
C ALA A 43 17.51 -9.19 -14.45
N ALA A 44 17.28 -8.34 -15.42
CA ALA A 44 16.09 -7.48 -15.49
C ALA A 44 14.78 -8.25 -15.38
N LYS A 45 14.68 -9.41 -16.03
CA LYS A 45 13.47 -10.22 -16.01
C LYS A 45 13.16 -10.72 -14.61
N ASP A 46 14.16 -11.26 -13.92
CA ASP A 46 13.98 -11.80 -12.57
C ASP A 46 13.69 -10.68 -11.57
N ILE A 47 14.37 -9.56 -11.71
CA ILE A 47 14.14 -8.40 -10.83
C ILE A 47 12.72 -7.86 -11.02
N ARG A 48 12.26 -7.78 -12.27
CA ARG A 48 10.91 -7.29 -12.58
C ARG A 48 9.85 -8.23 -12.02
N SER A 49 10.05 -9.54 -12.13
CA SER A 49 9.11 -10.52 -11.59
C SER A 49 9.01 -10.41 -10.06
N SER A 50 10.15 -10.30 -9.38
CA SER A 50 10.18 -10.14 -7.93
C SER A 50 9.55 -8.81 -7.51
N LEU A 51 9.77 -7.75 -8.29
CA LEU A 51 9.18 -6.44 -8.02
C LEU A 51 7.66 -6.51 -8.07
N ILE A 52 7.11 -7.11 -9.12
CA ILE A 52 5.65 -7.22 -9.30
C ILE A 52 5.03 -7.97 -8.13
N ILE A 53 5.63 -9.09 -7.72
CA ILE A 53 5.13 -9.86 -6.58
C ILE A 53 5.20 -9.05 -5.29
N SER A 54 6.30 -8.35 -5.05
CA SER A 54 6.47 -7.51 -3.87
C SER A 54 5.45 -6.40 -3.82
N LEU A 55 5.21 -5.71 -4.95
CA LEU A 55 4.22 -4.64 -5.04
C LEU A 55 2.81 -5.17 -4.79
N ALA A 56 2.50 -6.35 -5.32
CA ALA A 56 1.18 -6.95 -5.12
C ALA A 56 0.94 -7.30 -3.66
N LEU A 57 1.95 -7.82 -2.96
CA LEU A 57 1.81 -8.14 -1.54
C LEU A 57 1.67 -6.89 -0.68
N MET A 58 2.39 -5.82 -1.01
CA MET A 58 2.24 -4.54 -0.31
C MET A 58 0.88 -3.91 -0.58
N GLU A 59 0.37 -4.04 -1.80
CA GLU A 59 -0.96 -3.54 -2.16
C GLU A 59 -2.05 -4.26 -1.37
N ALA A 60 -1.89 -5.56 -1.11
CA ALA A 60 -2.86 -6.33 -0.33
C ALA A 60 -3.05 -5.75 1.08
N LEU A 61 -1.99 -5.17 1.65
CA LEU A 61 -2.08 -4.54 2.97
C LEU A 61 -3.02 -3.33 2.97
N THR A 62 -3.06 -2.58 1.88
CA THR A 62 -3.94 -1.42 1.76
C THR A 62 -5.41 -1.84 1.73
N ILE A 63 -5.69 -3.02 1.17
CA ILE A 63 -7.04 -3.55 1.08
C ILE A 63 -7.60 -3.85 2.47
N TYR A 64 -6.78 -4.33 3.40
CA TYR A 64 -7.23 -4.56 4.78
C TYR A 64 -7.68 -3.26 5.45
N GLY A 65 -6.92 -2.17 5.28
CA GLY A 65 -7.32 -0.87 5.81
C GLY A 65 -8.57 -0.32 5.15
N LEU A 66 -8.69 -0.54 3.85
CA LEU A 66 -9.89 -0.16 3.11
C LEU A 66 -11.11 -0.92 3.63
N LEU A 67 -10.96 -2.21 3.91
CA LEU A 67 -12.05 -3.02 4.47
C LEU A 67 -12.51 -2.48 5.81
N ILE A 68 -11.60 -2.17 6.71
CA ILE A 68 -11.93 -1.60 8.01
C ILE A 68 -12.64 -0.25 7.84
N ALA A 69 -12.14 0.60 6.94
CA ALA A 69 -12.77 1.89 6.68
C ALA A 69 -14.21 1.71 6.16
N PHE A 70 -14.42 0.74 5.28
CA PHE A 70 -15.74 0.41 4.75
C PHE A 70 -16.69 -0.03 5.84
N MET A 71 -16.22 -0.90 6.74
CA MET A 71 -17.02 -1.38 7.86
C MET A 71 -17.41 -0.23 8.79
N LEU A 72 -16.50 0.72 9.02
CA LEU A 72 -16.78 1.88 9.85
C LEU A 72 -17.78 2.82 9.18
N VAL A 73 -17.60 3.08 7.90
CA VAL A 73 -18.50 3.95 7.14
C VAL A 73 -19.92 3.37 7.10
N SER A 74 -20.04 2.04 7.09
CA SER A 74 -21.34 1.39 7.09
C SER A 74 -22.13 1.63 8.39
N LYS A 75 -21.47 2.11 9.43
CA LYS A 75 -22.13 2.49 10.69
C LYS A 75 -22.73 3.90 10.65
N LEU A 76 -22.41 4.66 9.63
CA LEU A 76 -22.98 6.00 9.48
C LEU A 76 -24.39 5.91 8.91
#